data_e7c106eb3f84706c704d83f4e67e2e8c
#
_entry.id   e7c106eb3f84706c704d83f4e67e2e8c
#
_cell.length_a   1.000
_cell.length_b   1.000
_cell.length_c   1.000
_cell.angle_alpha   90.00
_cell.angle_beta   90.00
_cell.angle_gamma   90.00
#
_symmetry.space_group_name_H-M   'P 1'
#
loop_
_entity.id
_entity.type
_entity.pdbx_description
1 polymer ?
#
loop_
_entity_poly.entity_id
_entity_poly.type
_entity_poly.pdbx_seq_one_letter_code
_entity_poly.pdbx_strand_id
1 'polypeptide(L)'
;WLTENLWSGLHFENMVTSARKWMKHIQENEKPDVVIGVFHSGKDGGIVTPEYEEDASLRVAKEVPGFDIVLFGHDHTRCNETVTNVEGKPVICLDPANNALSVADAEITLTLNKKKVNGKKQYVVTDKKVVGNLADVTKCPIDEEFMKTFEPQIAEINQYVGKQIGTFKNTIHSRESFFGSCAFNDFILNLQLEITKADIA
;
A
#
# COMPACT_ATOMS: atom_id res chain seq x y z
N TRP A 1 10.06 7.88 13.32
CA TRP A 1 8.95 8.81 13.09
C TRP A 1 8.09 9.04 14.34
N LEU A 2 7.84 8.01 15.16
CA LEU A 2 7.02 8.10 16.35
C LEU A 2 7.87 7.88 17.61
N THR A 3 7.60 8.64 18.64
CA THR A 3 8.22 8.46 19.96
C THR A 3 7.71 7.18 20.64
N GLU A 4 8.53 6.53 21.46
CA GLU A 4 8.26 5.23 22.07
C GLU A 4 6.91 5.17 22.81
N ASN A 5 6.48 6.25 23.45
CA ASN A 5 5.21 6.31 24.15
C ASN A 5 3.98 6.13 23.23
N LEU A 6 4.12 6.38 21.91
CA LEU A 6 3.03 6.23 20.95
C LEU A 6 2.87 4.79 20.43
N TRP A 7 3.87 3.93 20.61
CA TRP A 7 3.81 2.53 20.24
C TRP A 7 4.12 1.56 21.40
N SER A 8 4.17 2.07 22.63
CA SER A 8 4.38 1.27 23.82
C SER A 8 3.34 0.15 23.94
N GLY A 9 3.80 -1.05 24.19
CA GLY A 9 2.96 -2.27 24.24
C GLY A 9 2.68 -2.93 22.88
N LEU A 10 3.14 -2.35 21.78
CA LEU A 10 3.14 -3.01 20.47
C LEU A 10 4.43 -3.81 20.26
N HIS A 11 4.32 -4.92 19.55
CA HIS A 11 5.43 -5.72 19.11
C HIS A 11 5.45 -5.76 17.57
N PHE A 12 6.57 -5.37 16.97
CA PHE A 12 6.74 -5.36 15.52
C PHE A 12 7.56 -6.58 15.10
N GLU A 13 6.98 -7.42 14.24
CA GLU A 13 7.68 -8.58 13.65
C GLU A 13 8.16 -8.22 12.24
N ASN A 14 9.26 -8.82 11.82
CA ASN A 14 9.66 -8.78 10.41
C ASN A 14 8.53 -9.33 9.53
N MET A 15 8.17 -8.60 8.47
CA MET A 15 6.99 -8.89 7.65
C MET A 15 7.05 -10.28 6.99
N VAL A 16 8.21 -10.68 6.46
CA VAL A 16 8.38 -12.00 5.82
C VAL A 16 8.22 -13.12 6.84
N THR A 17 8.78 -12.96 8.03
CA THR A 17 8.67 -13.93 9.13
C THR A 17 7.23 -14.07 9.61
N SER A 18 6.55 -12.94 9.81
CA SER A 18 5.16 -12.89 10.21
C SER A 18 4.25 -13.51 9.14
N ALA A 19 4.45 -13.15 7.86
CA ALA A 19 3.70 -13.73 6.75
C ALA A 19 3.88 -15.26 6.66
N ARG A 20 5.10 -15.78 6.88
CA ARG A 20 5.37 -17.24 6.89
C ARG A 20 4.65 -17.95 8.03
N LYS A 21 4.65 -17.36 9.21
CA LYS A 21 3.94 -17.88 10.40
C LYS A 21 2.43 -17.96 10.14
N TRP A 22 1.82 -16.89 9.62
CA TRP A 22 0.40 -16.83 9.33
C TRP A 22 0.00 -17.72 8.15
N MET A 23 0.81 -17.78 7.10
CA MET A 23 0.55 -18.68 5.97
C MET A 23 0.51 -20.16 6.41
N LYS A 24 1.44 -20.57 7.28
CA LYS A 24 1.40 -21.91 7.87
C LYS A 24 0.09 -22.16 8.61
N HIS A 25 -0.36 -21.22 9.45
CA HIS A 25 -1.63 -21.33 10.17
C HIS A 25 -2.81 -21.46 9.21
N ILE A 26 -2.88 -20.61 8.18
CA ILE A 26 -3.94 -20.61 7.17
C ILE A 26 -4.00 -21.95 6.42
N GLN A 27 -2.87 -22.48 5.99
CA GLN A 27 -2.80 -23.74 5.26
C GLN A 27 -3.18 -24.95 6.12
N GLU A 28 -2.80 -24.96 7.39
CA GLU A 28 -3.09 -26.06 8.31
C GLU A 28 -4.54 -26.06 8.81
N ASN A 29 -5.12 -24.91 9.08
CA ASN A 29 -6.39 -24.79 9.78
C ASN A 29 -7.55 -24.36 8.86
N GLU A 30 -7.35 -23.37 7.98
CA GLU A 30 -8.42 -22.78 7.18
C GLU A 30 -8.55 -23.46 5.80
N LYS A 31 -7.44 -23.85 5.20
CA LYS A 31 -7.35 -24.56 3.90
C LYS A 31 -8.14 -23.87 2.78
N PRO A 32 -7.99 -22.57 2.56
CA PRO A 32 -8.71 -21.86 1.52
C PRO A 32 -8.26 -22.28 0.12
N ASP A 33 -9.15 -22.10 -0.87
CA ASP A 33 -8.82 -22.34 -2.27
C ASP A 33 -8.00 -21.17 -2.87
N VAL A 34 -8.12 -19.95 -2.30
CA VAL A 34 -7.42 -18.74 -2.74
C VAL A 34 -6.88 -18.00 -1.52
N VAL A 35 -5.65 -17.48 -1.63
CA VAL A 35 -5.05 -16.63 -0.60
C VAL A 35 -4.57 -15.33 -1.23
N ILE A 36 -5.07 -14.23 -0.72
CA ILE A 36 -4.70 -12.88 -1.12
C ILE A 36 -3.97 -12.21 0.04
N GLY A 37 -2.73 -11.78 -0.19
CA GLY A 37 -1.98 -10.92 0.72
C GLY A 37 -2.29 -9.46 0.46
N VAL A 38 -2.49 -8.67 1.53
CA VAL A 38 -2.64 -7.21 1.44
C VAL A 38 -1.65 -6.58 2.40
N PHE A 39 -0.71 -5.81 1.88
CA PHE A 39 0.39 -5.24 2.64
C PHE A 39 0.50 -3.72 2.44
N HIS A 40 0.73 -2.98 3.51
CA HIS A 40 1.18 -1.59 3.41
C HIS A 40 2.71 -1.55 3.56
N SER A 41 3.38 -1.90 2.49
CA SER A 41 4.83 -2.00 2.33
C SER A 41 5.12 -1.94 0.84
N GLY A 42 6.13 -1.21 0.43
CA GLY A 42 6.48 -1.07 -0.98
C GLY A 42 7.03 -2.34 -1.61
N LYS A 43 7.47 -2.19 -2.83
CA LYS A 43 7.94 -3.29 -3.68
C LYS A 43 9.13 -4.01 -3.06
N ASP A 44 10.22 -3.29 -2.86
CA ASP A 44 11.47 -3.74 -2.25
C ASP A 44 12.31 -2.55 -1.80
N GLY A 45 13.21 -2.73 -0.83
CA GLY A 45 14.15 -1.71 -0.34
C GLY A 45 13.60 -0.88 0.82
N GLY A 46 13.55 0.46 0.65
CA GLY A 46 13.23 1.36 1.76
C GLY A 46 14.32 1.34 2.84
N ILE A 47 13.93 1.47 4.10
CA ILE A 47 14.85 1.36 5.24
C ILE A 47 15.10 -0.13 5.53
N VAL A 48 16.36 -0.55 5.42
CA VAL A 48 16.77 -1.92 5.68
C VAL A 48 17.74 -1.97 6.86
N THR A 49 17.41 -2.78 7.86
CA THR A 49 18.26 -3.14 8.98
C THR A 49 18.45 -4.66 9.04
N PRO A 50 19.33 -5.20 9.88
CA PRO A 50 19.46 -6.65 10.02
C PRO A 50 18.15 -7.35 10.43
N GLU A 51 17.27 -6.67 11.18
CA GLU A 51 16.02 -7.22 11.72
C GLU A 51 14.79 -6.85 10.90
N TYR A 52 14.86 -5.78 10.10
CA TYR A 52 13.70 -5.17 9.47
C TYR A 52 13.99 -4.69 8.05
N GLU A 53 12.99 -4.83 7.20
CA GLU A 53 12.96 -4.28 5.85
C GLU A 53 11.59 -3.60 5.65
N GLU A 54 11.63 -2.31 5.29
CA GLU A 54 10.42 -1.49 5.15
C GLU A 54 9.58 -1.94 3.96
N ASP A 55 10.21 -2.13 2.81
CA ASP A 55 9.58 -2.51 1.56
C ASP A 55 9.94 -3.95 1.19
N ALA A 56 9.06 -4.89 1.53
CA ALA A 56 9.33 -6.31 1.40
C ALA A 56 8.21 -7.12 0.72
N SER A 57 7.28 -6.45 0.01
CA SER A 57 6.11 -7.13 -0.56
C SER A 57 6.46 -8.17 -1.61
N LEU A 58 7.40 -7.89 -2.52
CA LEU A 58 7.85 -8.90 -3.48
C LEU A 58 8.67 -10.01 -2.82
N ARG A 59 9.37 -9.70 -1.74
CA ARG A 59 10.08 -10.71 -0.97
C ARG A 59 9.12 -11.68 -0.29
N VAL A 60 8.02 -11.17 0.29
CA VAL A 60 6.94 -12.01 0.81
C VAL A 60 6.38 -12.92 -0.29
N ALA A 61 6.05 -12.35 -1.47
CA ALA A 61 5.51 -13.12 -2.59
C ALA A 61 6.46 -14.23 -3.07
N LYS A 62 7.77 -13.99 -3.05
CA LYS A 62 8.80 -14.95 -3.47
C LYS A 62 9.10 -16.00 -2.42
N GLU A 63 9.26 -15.61 -1.15
CA GLU A 63 9.78 -16.48 -0.09
C GLU A 63 8.70 -17.18 0.74
N VAL A 64 7.45 -16.72 0.67
CA VAL A 64 6.32 -17.31 1.41
C VAL A 64 5.34 -17.96 0.45
N PRO A 65 5.47 -19.26 0.17
CA PRO A 65 4.59 -19.95 -0.76
C PRO A 65 3.16 -20.05 -0.20
N GLY A 66 2.18 -19.98 -1.11
CA GLY A 66 0.77 -20.09 -0.76
C GLY A 66 -0.08 -18.89 -1.17
N PHE A 67 0.51 -17.74 -1.43
CA PHE A 67 -0.20 -16.59 -2.01
C PHE A 67 -0.49 -16.82 -3.49
N ASP A 68 -1.69 -16.43 -3.92
CA ASP A 68 -2.09 -16.31 -5.32
C ASP A 68 -1.87 -14.89 -5.83
N ILE A 69 -2.17 -13.92 -4.97
CA ILE A 69 -2.07 -12.49 -5.23
C ILE A 69 -1.44 -11.81 -4.02
N VAL A 70 -0.59 -10.83 -4.28
CA VAL A 70 -0.09 -9.86 -3.30
C VAL A 70 -0.46 -8.46 -3.79
N LEU A 71 -1.39 -7.82 -3.08
CA LEU A 71 -1.75 -6.41 -3.25
C LEU A 71 -0.93 -5.58 -2.25
N PHE A 72 -0.29 -4.53 -2.71
CA PHE A 72 0.58 -3.74 -1.85
C PHE A 72 0.61 -2.26 -2.26
N GLY A 73 1.30 -1.45 -1.47
CA GLY A 73 1.49 -0.02 -1.68
C GLY A 73 2.39 0.53 -0.58
N HIS A 74 2.72 1.78 -0.58
CA HIS A 74 3.54 2.55 0.34
C HIS A 74 4.58 3.39 -0.43
N ASP A 75 5.32 2.77 -1.35
CA ASP A 75 6.38 3.42 -2.13
C ASP A 75 5.86 4.32 -3.27
N HIS A 76 4.53 4.38 -3.45
CA HIS A 76 3.85 5.17 -4.49
C HIS A 76 4.25 4.80 -5.92
N THR A 77 4.73 3.57 -6.15
CA THR A 77 5.24 3.12 -7.44
C THR A 77 4.29 2.09 -8.06
N ARG A 78 3.87 2.31 -9.29
CA ARG A 78 3.04 1.33 -10.01
C ARG A 78 3.79 0.03 -10.23
N CYS A 79 3.19 -1.08 -9.81
CA CYS A 79 3.71 -2.42 -10.06
C CYS A 79 2.60 -3.36 -10.55
N ASN A 80 2.84 -4.02 -11.66
CA ASN A 80 2.03 -5.15 -12.15
C ASN A 80 3.00 -6.22 -12.62
N GLU A 81 3.39 -7.09 -11.72
CA GLU A 81 4.39 -8.13 -11.97
C GLU A 81 3.87 -9.50 -11.56
N THR A 82 4.34 -10.53 -12.25
CA THR A 82 4.20 -11.91 -11.81
C THR A 82 5.57 -12.39 -11.34
N VAL A 83 5.68 -12.74 -10.07
CA VAL A 83 6.88 -13.33 -9.50
C VAL A 83 6.73 -14.83 -9.34
N THR A 84 7.83 -15.56 -9.45
CA THR A 84 7.85 -17.01 -9.17
C THR A 84 8.31 -17.21 -7.73
N ASN A 85 7.51 -17.90 -6.93
CA ASN A 85 7.88 -18.21 -5.54
C ASN A 85 8.86 -19.36 -5.44
N VAL A 86 9.33 -19.66 -4.21
CA VAL A 86 10.30 -20.74 -3.92
C VAL A 86 9.81 -22.15 -4.27
N GLU A 87 8.50 -22.34 -4.51
CA GLU A 87 7.91 -23.59 -5.00
C GLU A 87 7.72 -23.62 -6.53
N GLY A 88 8.20 -22.62 -7.26
CA GLY A 88 8.05 -22.51 -8.70
C GLY A 88 6.65 -22.07 -9.16
N LYS A 89 5.79 -21.56 -8.26
CA LYS A 89 4.45 -21.11 -8.59
C LYS A 89 4.41 -19.60 -8.84
N PRO A 90 3.59 -19.13 -9.81
CA PRO A 90 3.41 -17.72 -10.05
C PRO A 90 2.58 -17.05 -8.95
N VAL A 91 2.94 -15.83 -8.58
CA VAL A 91 2.19 -14.96 -7.69
C VAL A 91 2.01 -13.62 -8.39
N ILE A 92 0.78 -13.15 -8.52
CA ILE A 92 0.46 -11.83 -9.08
C ILE A 92 0.71 -10.75 -8.03
N CYS A 93 1.50 -9.74 -8.35
CA CYS A 93 1.88 -8.65 -7.46
C CYS A 93 1.42 -7.31 -8.05
N LEU A 94 0.52 -6.60 -7.35
CA LEU A 94 -0.08 -5.37 -7.83
C LEU A 94 0.07 -4.24 -6.81
N ASP A 95 0.59 -3.09 -7.28
CA ASP A 95 0.57 -1.81 -6.58
C ASP A 95 -0.05 -0.74 -7.49
N PRO A 96 -1.18 -0.11 -7.13
CA PRO A 96 -1.80 0.93 -7.93
C PRO A 96 -1.13 2.30 -7.80
N ALA A 97 -0.04 2.42 -7.04
CA ALA A 97 0.60 3.67 -6.62
C ALA A 97 -0.30 4.52 -5.69
N ASN A 98 -0.24 5.86 -5.83
CA ASN A 98 -0.91 6.81 -4.96
C ASN A 98 -1.97 7.64 -5.70
N ASN A 99 -2.66 8.52 -4.95
CA ASN A 99 -3.61 9.53 -5.45
C ASN A 99 -4.84 8.96 -6.18
N ALA A 100 -5.13 7.66 -6.03
CA ALA A 100 -6.24 6.97 -6.71
C ALA A 100 -6.25 7.18 -8.25
N LEU A 101 -5.07 7.28 -8.87
CA LEU A 101 -4.95 7.40 -10.33
C LEU A 101 -5.16 6.07 -11.04
N SER A 102 -4.98 4.98 -10.33
CA SER A 102 -5.27 3.63 -10.81
C SER A 102 -5.84 2.75 -9.71
N VAL A 103 -6.48 1.67 -10.11
CA VAL A 103 -7.03 0.63 -9.22
C VAL A 103 -6.39 -0.70 -9.57
N ALA A 104 -5.93 -1.43 -8.54
CA ALA A 104 -5.50 -2.81 -8.72
C ALA A 104 -6.73 -3.70 -8.90
N ASP A 105 -6.81 -4.36 -10.05
CA ASP A 105 -7.89 -5.26 -10.43
C ASP A 105 -7.32 -6.66 -10.65
N ALA A 106 -7.87 -7.64 -9.96
CA ALA A 106 -7.44 -9.02 -10.05
C ALA A 106 -8.62 -9.96 -10.28
N GLU A 107 -8.62 -10.63 -11.42
CA GLU A 107 -9.62 -11.64 -11.77
C GLU A 107 -9.11 -13.03 -11.40
N ILE A 108 -9.91 -13.76 -10.63
CA ILE A 108 -9.64 -15.15 -10.24
C ILE A 108 -10.71 -16.06 -10.82
N THR A 109 -10.31 -16.93 -11.72
CA THR A 109 -11.20 -17.96 -12.29
C THR A 109 -10.89 -19.31 -11.66
N LEU A 110 -11.90 -19.95 -11.04
CA LEU A 110 -11.79 -21.27 -10.44
C LEU A 110 -12.52 -22.32 -11.29
N THR A 111 -11.83 -23.38 -11.63
CA THR A 111 -12.45 -24.56 -12.25
C THR A 111 -12.86 -25.56 -11.16
N LEU A 112 -14.16 -25.85 -11.10
CA LEU A 112 -14.72 -26.74 -10.09
C LEU A 112 -15.13 -28.08 -10.69
N ASN A 113 -14.69 -29.18 -10.10
CA ASN A 113 -15.08 -30.52 -10.46
C ASN A 113 -15.77 -31.24 -9.30
N LYS A 114 -16.79 -32.06 -9.61
CA LYS A 114 -17.40 -32.92 -8.60
C LYS A 114 -16.48 -34.08 -8.25
N LYS A 115 -16.10 -34.20 -6.99
CA LYS A 115 -15.33 -35.31 -6.45
C LYS A 115 -16.06 -35.94 -5.25
N LYS A 116 -15.79 -37.21 -4.95
CA LYS A 116 -16.27 -37.83 -3.74
C LYS A 116 -15.24 -37.65 -2.63
N VAL A 117 -15.57 -36.86 -1.62
CA VAL A 117 -14.73 -36.56 -0.47
C VAL A 117 -15.42 -37.11 0.78
N ASN A 118 -14.79 -37.98 1.51
CA ASN A 118 -15.37 -38.68 2.70
C ASN A 118 -16.75 -39.25 2.45
N GLY A 119 -16.94 -39.91 1.27
CA GLY A 119 -18.19 -40.53 0.89
C GLY A 119 -19.27 -39.60 0.33
N LYS A 120 -19.13 -38.28 0.41
CA LYS A 120 -20.09 -37.26 -0.09
C LYS A 120 -19.56 -36.63 -1.38
N LYS A 121 -20.47 -36.35 -2.32
CA LYS A 121 -20.16 -35.58 -3.53
C LYS A 121 -19.98 -34.09 -3.15
N GLN A 122 -18.81 -33.50 -3.47
CA GLN A 122 -18.47 -32.13 -3.24
C GLN A 122 -17.87 -31.53 -4.51
N TYR A 123 -18.00 -30.21 -4.67
CA TYR A 123 -17.21 -29.48 -5.63
C TYR A 123 -15.84 -29.20 -5.01
N VAL A 124 -14.79 -29.45 -5.76
CA VAL A 124 -13.41 -29.13 -5.38
C VAL A 124 -12.76 -28.31 -6.50
N VAL A 125 -11.95 -27.35 -6.14
CA VAL A 125 -11.15 -26.58 -7.10
C VAL A 125 -10.10 -27.51 -7.70
N THR A 126 -10.05 -27.58 -9.02
CA THR A 126 -9.11 -28.42 -9.76
C THR A 126 -8.15 -27.63 -10.60
N ASP A 127 -8.48 -26.38 -10.88
CA ASP A 127 -7.61 -25.42 -11.56
C ASP A 127 -7.94 -24.00 -11.12
N LYS A 128 -6.95 -23.13 -11.16
CA LYS A 128 -7.03 -21.73 -10.76
C LYS A 128 -6.22 -20.88 -11.71
N LYS A 129 -6.88 -19.89 -12.33
CA LYS A 129 -6.25 -18.87 -13.16
C LYS A 129 -6.39 -17.52 -12.48
N VAL A 130 -5.29 -16.80 -12.36
CA VAL A 130 -5.24 -15.43 -11.80
C VAL A 130 -4.69 -14.50 -12.86
N VAL A 131 -5.36 -13.36 -13.05
CA VAL A 131 -4.93 -12.28 -13.95
C VAL A 131 -4.96 -10.98 -13.20
N GLY A 132 -3.88 -10.22 -13.20
CA GLY A 132 -3.78 -8.91 -12.57
C GLY A 132 -3.74 -7.78 -13.60
N ASN A 133 -4.37 -6.66 -13.27
CA ASN A 133 -4.38 -5.45 -14.07
C ASN A 133 -4.31 -4.20 -13.17
N LEU A 134 -3.80 -3.09 -13.72
CA LEU A 134 -3.92 -1.75 -13.13
C LEU A 134 -4.81 -0.91 -14.02
N ALA A 135 -6.06 -0.72 -13.60
CA ALA A 135 -7.03 0.07 -14.33
C ALA A 135 -6.79 1.58 -14.09
N ASP A 136 -6.51 2.33 -15.13
CA ASP A 136 -6.41 3.79 -15.07
C ASP A 136 -7.81 4.40 -14.92
N VAL A 137 -8.04 5.13 -13.84
CA VAL A 137 -9.34 5.75 -13.54
C VAL A 137 -9.34 7.27 -13.73
N THR A 138 -8.24 7.85 -14.20
CA THR A 138 -8.10 9.31 -14.39
C THR A 138 -9.08 9.92 -15.39
N LYS A 139 -9.62 9.09 -16.29
CA LYS A 139 -10.59 9.48 -17.32
C LYS A 139 -11.99 8.96 -17.05
N CYS A 140 -12.21 8.28 -15.93
CA CYS A 140 -13.53 7.83 -15.54
C CYS A 140 -14.43 9.04 -15.22
N PRO A 141 -15.73 8.99 -15.58
CA PRO A 141 -16.67 10.02 -15.16
C PRO A 141 -16.80 10.05 -13.64
N ILE A 142 -17.04 11.22 -13.10
CA ILE A 142 -17.31 11.39 -11.66
C ILE A 142 -18.65 10.73 -11.34
N ASP A 143 -18.72 10.01 -10.22
CA ASP A 143 -19.97 9.47 -9.69
C ASP A 143 -20.80 10.62 -9.09
N GLU A 144 -21.90 10.97 -9.78
CA GLU A 144 -22.76 12.09 -9.39
C GLU A 144 -23.51 11.81 -8.08
N GLU A 145 -23.88 10.57 -7.80
CA GLU A 145 -24.58 10.20 -6.56
C GLU A 145 -23.62 10.31 -5.35
N PHE A 146 -22.39 9.86 -5.50
CA PHE A 146 -21.34 10.04 -4.52
C PHE A 146 -21.11 11.54 -4.24
N MET A 147 -20.92 12.35 -5.27
CA MET A 147 -20.69 13.78 -5.13
C MET A 147 -21.85 14.48 -4.42
N LYS A 148 -23.10 14.17 -4.77
CA LYS A 148 -24.29 14.70 -4.11
C LYS A 148 -24.37 14.30 -2.64
N THR A 149 -24.03 13.06 -2.32
CA THR A 149 -24.06 12.54 -0.95
C THR A 149 -23.06 13.25 -0.05
N PHE A 150 -21.86 13.53 -0.56
CA PHE A 150 -20.77 14.13 0.21
C PHE A 150 -20.57 15.63 -0.02
N GLU A 151 -21.45 16.27 -0.79
CA GLU A 151 -21.37 17.72 -1.07
C GLU A 151 -21.21 18.60 0.19
N PRO A 152 -21.97 18.37 1.31
CA PRO A 152 -21.83 19.19 2.50
C PRO A 152 -20.43 19.08 3.13
N GLN A 153 -19.87 17.86 3.21
CA GLN A 153 -18.53 17.62 3.76
C GLN A 153 -17.43 18.20 2.87
N ILE A 154 -17.58 18.06 1.56
CA ILE A 154 -16.65 18.64 0.57
C ILE A 154 -16.66 20.17 0.67
N ALA A 155 -17.84 20.78 0.81
CA ALA A 155 -17.98 22.22 0.97
C ALA A 155 -17.32 22.73 2.27
N GLU A 156 -17.52 22.03 3.39
CA GLU A 156 -16.89 22.34 4.67
C GLU A 156 -15.35 22.27 4.58
N ILE A 157 -14.82 21.20 3.99
CA ILE A 157 -13.36 21.05 3.80
C ILE A 157 -12.82 22.17 2.91
N ASN A 158 -13.50 22.45 1.79
CA ASN A 158 -13.08 23.52 0.88
C ASN A 158 -13.10 24.90 1.54
N GLN A 159 -14.09 25.17 2.39
CA GLN A 159 -14.15 26.40 3.18
C GLN A 159 -12.96 26.49 4.16
N TYR A 160 -12.63 25.39 4.82
CA TYR A 160 -11.53 25.35 5.77
C TYR A 160 -10.18 25.54 5.09
N VAL A 161 -9.87 24.77 4.04
CA VAL A 161 -8.58 24.82 3.35
C VAL A 161 -8.43 26.08 2.46
N GLY A 162 -9.55 26.63 1.98
CA GLY A 162 -9.57 27.86 1.18
C GLY A 162 -9.41 29.15 2.00
N LYS A 163 -9.39 29.06 3.33
CA LYS A 163 -9.22 30.23 4.18
C LYS A 163 -7.82 30.83 3.99
N GLN A 164 -7.79 32.09 3.59
CA GLN A 164 -6.52 32.81 3.49
C GLN A 164 -5.90 32.99 4.88
N ILE A 165 -4.71 32.45 5.09
CA ILE A 165 -3.94 32.52 6.35
C ILE A 165 -2.81 33.55 6.30
N GLY A 166 -2.42 34.00 5.10
CA GLY A 166 -1.36 34.96 4.92
C GLY A 166 -1.15 35.34 3.45
N THR A 167 -0.20 36.20 3.19
CA THR A 167 0.18 36.63 1.84
C THR A 167 1.70 36.78 1.78
N PHE A 168 2.31 36.19 0.77
CA PHE A 168 3.71 36.47 0.44
C PHE A 168 3.80 37.78 -0.37
N LYS A 169 4.72 38.64 0.02
CA LYS A 169 4.98 39.89 -0.72
C LYS A 169 5.66 39.63 -2.07
N ASN A 170 6.48 38.60 -2.14
CA ASN A 170 7.24 38.22 -3.32
C ASN A 170 7.00 36.74 -3.63
N THR A 171 7.22 36.32 -4.87
CA THR A 171 7.22 34.91 -5.26
C THR A 171 8.37 34.18 -4.58
N ILE A 172 8.06 33.02 -4.03
CA ILE A 172 9.04 32.09 -3.42
C ILE A 172 9.10 30.85 -4.29
N HIS A 173 10.30 30.51 -4.76
CA HIS A 173 10.54 29.35 -5.64
C HIS A 173 11.15 28.20 -4.84
N SER A 174 10.38 27.14 -4.60
CA SER A 174 10.85 25.97 -3.85
C SER A 174 12.00 25.21 -4.52
N ARG A 175 12.07 25.23 -5.86
CA ARG A 175 13.15 24.57 -6.60
C ARG A 175 14.54 25.13 -6.34
N GLU A 176 14.65 26.38 -5.90
CA GLU A 176 15.94 26.98 -5.54
C GLU A 176 16.62 26.24 -4.37
N SER A 177 15.83 25.54 -3.53
CA SER A 177 16.34 24.75 -2.41
C SER A 177 17.30 23.62 -2.81
N PHE A 178 17.23 23.14 -4.06
CA PHE A 178 18.17 22.12 -4.57
C PHE A 178 19.58 22.67 -4.84
N PHE A 179 19.73 23.99 -4.87
CA PHE A 179 20.99 24.65 -5.25
C PHE A 179 21.66 25.41 -4.10
N GLY A 180 21.08 25.38 -2.90
CA GLY A 180 21.61 26.05 -1.71
C GLY A 180 20.60 26.87 -0.94
N SER A 181 21.08 27.84 -0.14
CA SER A 181 20.23 28.72 0.64
C SER A 181 19.31 29.56 -0.26
N CYS A 182 18.05 29.63 0.09
CA CYS A 182 17.05 30.39 -0.67
C CYS A 182 15.90 30.82 0.24
N ALA A 183 15.08 31.75 -0.23
CA ALA A 183 13.94 32.28 0.52
C ALA A 183 12.94 31.21 0.97
N PHE A 184 12.82 30.08 0.24
CA PHE A 184 11.98 28.95 0.63
C PHE A 184 12.55 28.22 1.85
N ASN A 185 13.85 27.90 1.82
CA ASN A 185 14.53 27.24 2.97
C ASN A 185 14.49 28.13 4.20
N ASP A 186 14.84 29.43 4.04
CA ASP A 186 14.83 30.39 5.14
C ASP A 186 13.44 30.51 5.77
N PHE A 187 12.38 30.53 4.95
CA PHE A 187 11.01 30.58 5.44
C PHE A 187 10.68 29.33 6.29
N ILE A 188 10.97 28.13 5.79
CA ILE A 188 10.69 26.86 6.49
C ILE A 188 11.47 26.78 7.80
N LEU A 189 12.78 27.02 7.74
CA LEU A 189 13.66 26.94 8.92
C LEU A 189 13.28 27.97 9.99
N ASN A 190 13.02 29.21 9.61
CA ASN A 190 12.57 30.26 10.54
C ASN A 190 11.22 29.91 11.18
N LEU A 191 10.27 29.35 10.40
CA LEU A 191 8.99 28.89 10.94
C LEU A 191 9.17 27.75 11.96
N GLN A 192 10.05 26.80 11.67
CA GLN A 192 10.38 25.74 12.61
C GLN A 192 10.98 26.28 13.92
N LEU A 193 11.96 27.18 13.83
CA LEU A 193 12.56 27.83 15.01
C LEU A 193 11.52 28.60 15.82
N GLU A 194 10.64 29.33 15.15
CA GLU A 194 9.59 30.11 15.83
C GLU A 194 8.58 29.23 16.56
N ILE A 195 8.12 28.14 15.95
CA ILE A 195 7.11 27.23 16.52
C ILE A 195 7.72 26.37 17.65
N THR A 196 8.88 25.78 17.41
CA THR A 196 9.50 24.83 18.34
C THR A 196 10.29 25.49 19.44
N LYS A 197 10.72 26.75 19.26
CA LYS A 197 11.68 27.44 20.12
C LYS A 197 13.01 26.71 20.23
N ALA A 198 13.39 25.94 19.22
CA ALA A 198 14.67 25.27 19.14
C ALA A 198 15.80 26.27 18.81
N ASP A 199 17.03 25.93 19.18
CA ASP A 199 18.21 26.76 18.91
C ASP A 199 18.73 26.52 17.48
N ILE A 200 18.38 25.42 16.84
CA ILE A 200 18.86 24.99 15.52
C ILE A 200 17.67 24.41 14.72
N ALA A 201 17.59 24.71 13.43
CA ALA A 201 16.67 24.13 12.47
C ALA A 201 17.41 23.67 11.20
#